data_3ae82f2583a3a394580e7ac1d0c618fa
#
_entry.id   3ae82f2583a3a394580e7ac1d0c618fa
#
_cell.length_a   1.000
_cell.length_b   1.000
_cell.length_c   1.000
_cell.angle_alpha   90.00
_cell.angle_beta   90.00
_cell.angle_gamma   90.00
#
_symmetry.space_group_name_H-M   'P 1'
#
loop_
_entity.id
_entity.type
_entity.pdbx_description
1 polymer ?
#
loop_
_entity_poly.entity_id
_entity_poly.type
_entity_poly.pdbx_seq_one_letter_code
_entity_poly.pdbx_strand_id
1 'polypeptide(L)'
;MGAESPSLLEAENARLQMRITELERLVSADTLTPLYNRRHFIEELDRWCWRAHRYGGTYGLLFCDVDRLKAVNDIQGHAIGDDVLRGVAKSLLGAIRKSDIVSRIGGDEFTVLLDSISDEQLAEKTTSMRALLLALPIKTAGPTLSIGVSVGSILIESGSKANEVLDAADQAMYAHKRSKYPA
;
A
#
# COMPACT_ATOMS: atom_id res chain seq x y z
N MET A 1 22.77 40.36 -14.13
CA MET A 1 22.25 39.79 -12.88
C MET A 1 22.96 38.44 -12.69
N GLY A 2 24.02 38.46 -11.85
CA GLY A 2 24.79 37.24 -11.57
C GLY A 2 24.06 36.37 -10.57
N ALA A 3 23.86 35.10 -10.90
CA ALA A 3 23.43 34.09 -9.93
C ALA A 3 24.62 33.89 -8.98
N GLU A 4 24.46 34.23 -7.71
CA GLU A 4 25.45 33.90 -6.68
C GLU A 4 25.61 32.39 -6.61
N SER A 5 26.83 31.89 -6.74
CA SER A 5 27.13 30.48 -6.53
C SER A 5 26.88 30.13 -5.06
N PRO A 6 26.20 29.01 -4.74
CA PRO A 6 25.96 28.60 -3.35
C PRO A 6 27.28 28.48 -2.60
N SER A 7 27.27 28.87 -1.31
CA SER A 7 28.44 28.72 -0.45
C SER A 7 28.81 27.23 -0.32
N LEU A 8 30.09 26.93 -0.03
CA LEU A 8 30.56 25.55 0.19
C LEU A 8 29.72 24.82 1.24
N LEU A 9 29.24 25.52 2.25
CA LEU A 9 28.38 24.98 3.31
C LEU A 9 26.97 24.65 2.81
N GLU A 10 26.38 25.47 1.95
CA GLU A 10 25.09 25.23 1.33
C GLU A 10 25.13 24.04 0.36
N ALA A 11 26.23 23.94 -0.41
CA ALA A 11 26.44 22.81 -1.30
C ALA A 11 26.59 21.48 -0.53
N GLU A 12 27.34 21.47 0.57
CA GLU A 12 27.51 20.27 1.42
C GLU A 12 26.19 19.91 2.15
N ASN A 13 25.47 20.91 2.64
CA ASN A 13 24.13 20.67 3.23
C ASN A 13 23.16 20.03 2.23
N ALA A 14 23.10 20.53 1.01
CA ALA A 14 22.27 19.96 -0.04
C ALA A 14 22.67 18.51 -0.36
N ARG A 15 23.97 18.23 -0.42
CA ARG A 15 24.51 16.88 -0.62
C ARG A 15 24.14 15.94 0.51
N LEU A 16 24.27 16.36 1.76
CA LEU A 16 23.89 15.55 2.93
C LEU A 16 22.40 15.29 2.98
N GLN A 17 21.57 16.27 2.66
CA GLN A 17 20.12 16.11 2.56
C GLN A 17 19.75 15.10 1.48
N MET A 18 20.32 15.16 0.29
CA MET A 18 20.12 14.15 -0.76
C MET A 18 20.52 12.75 -0.29
N ARG A 19 21.63 12.63 0.44
CA ARG A 19 22.09 11.34 0.96
C ARG A 19 21.17 10.79 2.04
N ILE A 20 20.65 11.63 2.93
CA ILE A 20 19.64 11.24 3.94
C ILE A 20 18.38 10.73 3.23
N THR A 21 17.82 11.50 2.29
CA THR A 21 16.64 11.10 1.53
C THR A 21 16.83 9.76 0.80
N GLU A 22 18.00 9.53 0.20
CA GLU A 22 18.29 8.25 -0.46
C GLU A 22 18.39 7.09 0.54
N LEU A 23 19.03 7.30 1.70
CA LEU A 23 19.10 6.29 2.76
C LEU A 23 17.71 5.98 3.34
N GLU A 24 16.89 7.00 3.58
CA GLU A 24 15.50 6.83 4.01
C GLU A 24 14.69 6.03 2.99
N ARG A 25 14.83 6.35 1.70
CA ARG A 25 14.18 5.59 0.61
C ARG A 25 14.62 4.13 0.60
N LEU A 26 15.91 3.85 0.73
CA LEU A 26 16.43 2.47 0.77
C LEU A 26 15.92 1.66 1.96
N VAL A 27 15.73 2.30 3.11
CA VAL A 27 15.21 1.65 4.34
C VAL A 27 13.70 1.46 4.29
N SER A 28 12.98 2.32 3.54
CA SER A 28 11.50 2.36 3.50
C SER A 28 10.89 1.59 2.32
N ALA A 29 11.69 1.24 1.30
CA ALA A 29 11.20 0.57 0.09
C ALA A 29 11.06 -0.95 0.28
N ASP A 30 10.08 -1.54 -0.42
CA ASP A 30 10.00 -2.98 -0.63
C ASP A 30 11.02 -3.44 -1.69
N THR A 31 11.59 -4.62 -1.51
CA THR A 31 12.68 -5.11 -2.37
C THR A 31 12.20 -5.66 -3.72
N LEU A 32 10.93 -6.03 -3.84
CA LEU A 32 10.35 -6.62 -5.05
C LEU A 32 9.53 -5.63 -5.86
N THR A 33 8.84 -4.71 -5.18
CA THR A 33 7.88 -3.78 -5.76
C THR A 33 8.30 -2.32 -5.53
N PRO A 34 7.80 -1.35 -6.32
CA PRO A 34 8.10 0.08 -6.11
C PRO A 34 7.31 0.71 -4.96
N LEU A 35 6.86 -0.09 -3.99
CA LEU A 35 6.03 0.33 -2.87
C LEU A 35 6.87 0.56 -1.61
N TYR A 36 6.23 1.13 -0.61
CA TYR A 36 6.80 1.15 0.73
C TYR A 36 6.74 -0.24 1.38
N ASN A 37 7.67 -0.51 2.29
CA ASN A 37 7.71 -1.75 3.05
C ASN A 37 6.85 -1.68 4.33
N ARG A 38 6.76 -2.80 5.05
CA ARG A 38 6.01 -2.92 6.32
C ARG A 38 6.44 -1.89 7.36
N ARG A 39 7.74 -1.62 7.48
CA ARG A 39 8.25 -0.68 8.48
C ARG A 39 7.69 0.72 8.25
N HIS A 40 7.82 1.22 7.03
CA HIS A 40 7.31 2.55 6.66
C HIS A 40 5.79 2.63 6.86
N PHE A 41 5.05 1.58 6.47
CA PHE A 41 3.61 1.52 6.67
C PHE A 41 3.22 1.69 8.15
N ILE A 42 3.86 0.97 9.07
CA ILE A 42 3.53 1.05 10.50
C ILE A 42 3.81 2.46 11.04
N GLU A 43 4.96 3.06 10.67
CA GLU A 43 5.31 4.43 11.06
C GLU A 43 4.27 5.46 10.56
N GLU A 44 3.76 5.29 9.34
CA GLU A 44 2.72 6.17 8.78
C GLU A 44 1.35 5.93 9.41
N LEU A 45 0.97 4.68 9.64
CA LEU A 45 -0.31 4.35 10.30
C LEU A 45 -0.38 4.97 11.71
N ASP A 46 0.68 4.83 12.51
CA ASP A 46 0.78 5.46 13.82
C ASP A 46 0.66 6.99 13.72
N ARG A 47 1.34 7.59 12.75
CA ARG A 47 1.29 9.04 12.50
C ARG A 47 -0.12 9.51 12.11
N TRP A 48 -0.84 8.75 11.29
CA TRP A 48 -2.19 9.14 10.85
C TRP A 48 -3.23 8.95 11.97
N CYS A 49 -3.12 7.91 12.79
CA CYS A 49 -3.93 7.77 14.00
C CYS A 49 -3.70 8.95 14.97
N TRP A 50 -2.44 9.34 15.18
CA TRP A 50 -2.11 10.51 15.98
C TRP A 50 -2.66 11.82 15.39
N ARG A 51 -2.56 12.02 14.06
CA ARG A 51 -3.13 13.19 13.38
C ARG A 51 -4.65 13.25 13.53
N ALA A 52 -5.34 12.13 13.35
CA ALA A 52 -6.79 12.03 13.57
C ALA A 52 -7.17 12.45 14.99
N HIS A 53 -6.41 11.98 15.97
CA HIS A 53 -6.63 12.35 17.38
C HIS A 53 -6.35 13.82 17.67
N ARG A 54 -5.26 14.36 17.13
CA ARG A 54 -4.78 15.72 17.47
C ARG A 54 -5.50 16.83 16.73
N TYR A 55 -5.79 16.62 15.45
CA TYR A 55 -6.32 17.67 14.56
C TYR A 55 -7.73 17.38 14.06
N GLY A 56 -8.27 16.23 14.39
CA GLY A 56 -9.48 15.74 13.75
C GLY A 56 -9.22 15.27 12.32
N GLY A 57 -10.31 15.04 11.57
CA GLY A 57 -10.27 14.46 10.24
C GLY A 57 -10.34 12.94 10.27
N THR A 58 -10.64 12.38 9.13
CA THR A 58 -10.81 10.95 8.92
C THR A 58 -9.88 10.48 7.81
N TYR A 59 -9.35 9.28 7.99
CA TYR A 59 -8.46 8.62 7.03
C TYR A 59 -8.98 7.20 6.80
N GLY A 60 -8.53 6.55 5.73
CA GLY A 60 -8.92 5.18 5.44
C GLY A 60 -7.73 4.24 5.40
N LEU A 61 -7.93 3.01 5.84
CA LEU A 61 -7.01 1.91 5.59
C LEU A 61 -7.72 0.85 4.75
N LEU A 62 -7.11 0.46 3.62
CA LEU A 62 -7.44 -0.77 2.92
C LEU A 62 -6.38 -1.81 3.22
N PHE A 63 -6.80 -3.03 3.55
CA PHE A 63 -5.95 -4.21 3.63
C PHE A 63 -6.26 -5.12 2.44
N CYS A 64 -5.25 -5.55 1.71
CA CYS A 64 -5.38 -6.32 0.48
C CYS A 64 -4.53 -7.58 0.56
N ASP A 65 -5.08 -8.71 0.12
CA ASP A 65 -4.40 -10.02 0.07
C ASP A 65 -4.59 -10.64 -1.33
N VAL A 66 -3.50 -11.08 -1.95
CA VAL A 66 -3.53 -11.70 -3.28
C VAL A 66 -4.05 -13.12 -3.18
N ASP A 67 -5.20 -13.37 -3.80
CA ASP A 67 -5.87 -14.66 -3.72
C ASP A 67 -5.05 -15.77 -4.41
N ARG A 68 -4.82 -16.87 -3.71
CA ARG A 68 -4.20 -18.09 -4.24
C ARG A 68 -2.81 -17.91 -4.84
N LEU A 69 -2.02 -16.92 -4.39
CA LEU A 69 -0.64 -16.71 -4.86
C LEU A 69 0.22 -17.97 -4.69
N LYS A 70 0.02 -18.71 -3.60
CA LYS A 70 0.74 -19.97 -3.38
C LYS A 70 0.49 -20.96 -4.51
N ALA A 71 -0.75 -21.13 -4.97
CA ALA A 71 -1.07 -22.03 -6.07
C ALA A 71 -0.41 -21.60 -7.40
N VAL A 72 -0.29 -20.28 -7.63
CA VAL A 72 0.47 -19.76 -8.78
C VAL A 72 1.94 -20.14 -8.66
N ASN A 73 2.55 -19.93 -7.50
CA ASN A 73 3.95 -20.29 -7.24
C ASN A 73 4.20 -21.79 -7.42
N ASP A 74 3.31 -22.63 -6.88
CA ASP A 74 3.45 -24.09 -6.93
C ASP A 74 3.34 -24.64 -8.37
N ILE A 75 2.50 -24.00 -9.22
CA ILE A 75 2.26 -24.45 -10.61
C ILE A 75 3.23 -23.80 -11.60
N GLN A 76 3.53 -22.51 -11.45
CA GLN A 76 4.23 -21.71 -12.44
C GLN A 76 5.60 -21.19 -11.98
N GLY A 77 5.95 -21.43 -10.72
CA GLY A 77 7.21 -21.01 -10.12
C GLY A 77 7.18 -19.57 -9.56
N HIS A 78 8.12 -19.30 -8.67
CA HIS A 78 8.20 -18.02 -7.92
C HIS A 78 8.41 -16.80 -8.82
N ALA A 79 9.08 -16.94 -9.97
CA ALA A 79 9.28 -15.82 -10.90
C ALA A 79 7.95 -15.27 -11.43
N ILE A 80 6.98 -16.16 -11.71
CA ILE A 80 5.63 -15.76 -12.13
C ILE A 80 4.85 -15.14 -10.96
N GLY A 81 5.00 -15.68 -9.74
CA GLY A 81 4.43 -15.07 -8.55
C GLY A 81 4.96 -13.65 -8.29
N ASP A 82 6.24 -13.43 -8.52
CA ASP A 82 6.85 -12.09 -8.45
C ASP A 82 6.24 -11.13 -9.49
N ASP A 83 5.98 -11.58 -10.71
CA ASP A 83 5.30 -10.80 -11.74
C ASP A 83 3.85 -10.47 -11.33
N VAL A 84 3.16 -11.40 -10.68
CA VAL A 84 1.82 -11.16 -10.09
C VAL A 84 1.91 -10.04 -9.06
N LEU A 85 2.84 -10.11 -8.11
CA LEU A 85 3.01 -9.10 -7.07
C LEU A 85 3.35 -7.71 -7.63
N ARG A 86 4.24 -7.64 -8.64
CA ARG A 86 4.56 -6.39 -9.36
C ARG A 86 3.34 -5.82 -10.08
N GLY A 87 2.53 -6.69 -10.70
CA GLY A 87 1.29 -6.30 -11.39
C GLY A 87 0.24 -5.73 -10.44
N VAL A 88 0.02 -6.37 -9.29
CA VAL A 88 -0.86 -5.87 -8.22
C VAL A 88 -0.36 -4.53 -7.71
N ALA A 89 0.92 -4.39 -7.37
CA ALA A 89 1.52 -3.15 -6.93
C ALA A 89 1.28 -1.99 -7.92
N LYS A 90 1.49 -2.24 -9.22
CA LYS A 90 1.24 -1.25 -10.28
C LYS A 90 -0.22 -0.84 -10.35
N SER A 91 -1.15 -1.77 -10.20
CA SER A 91 -2.59 -1.48 -10.24
C SER A 91 -3.05 -0.68 -9.03
N LEU A 92 -2.54 -1.00 -7.84
CA LEU A 92 -2.80 -0.23 -6.62
C LEU A 92 -2.29 1.21 -6.77
N LEU A 93 -1.05 1.41 -7.22
CA LEU A 93 -0.47 2.74 -7.46
C LEU A 93 -1.27 3.55 -8.48
N GLY A 94 -1.78 2.91 -9.53
CA GLY A 94 -2.60 3.58 -10.55
C GLY A 94 -3.99 3.99 -10.06
N ALA A 95 -4.44 3.43 -8.95
CA ALA A 95 -5.80 3.65 -8.42
C ALA A 95 -5.85 4.66 -7.26
N ILE A 96 -4.72 5.23 -6.83
CA ILE A 96 -4.64 6.13 -5.67
C ILE A 96 -4.17 7.54 -6.05
N ARG A 97 -4.33 8.49 -5.12
CA ARG A 97 -3.84 9.87 -5.23
C ARG A 97 -2.38 9.95 -4.73
N LYS A 98 -1.70 11.07 -5.04
CA LYS A 98 -0.34 11.33 -4.53
C LYS A 98 -0.25 11.50 -3.02
N SER A 99 -1.37 11.87 -2.37
CA SER A 99 -1.47 11.97 -0.91
C SER A 99 -1.60 10.64 -0.22
N ASP A 100 -1.98 9.59 -0.95
CA ASP A 100 -2.23 8.26 -0.42
C ASP A 100 -0.92 7.45 -0.42
N ILE A 101 -0.84 6.45 0.46
CA ILE A 101 0.34 5.62 0.62
C ILE A 101 -0.01 4.17 0.31
N VAL A 102 0.78 3.51 -0.54
CA VAL A 102 0.67 2.07 -0.79
C VAL A 102 1.92 1.39 -0.26
N SER A 103 1.71 0.29 0.46
CA SER A 103 2.80 -0.51 1.03
C SER A 103 2.57 -2.00 0.77
N ARG A 104 3.65 -2.75 0.71
CA ARG A 104 3.63 -4.21 0.79
C ARG A 104 4.14 -4.62 2.15
N ILE A 105 3.29 -5.29 2.93
CA ILE A 105 3.55 -5.58 4.34
C ILE A 105 3.83 -7.05 4.63
N GLY A 106 3.56 -7.91 3.66
CA GLY A 106 3.76 -9.36 3.73
C GLY A 106 4.13 -9.95 2.38
N GLY A 107 4.15 -11.25 2.28
CA GLY A 107 4.43 -11.97 1.03
C GLY A 107 3.42 -11.64 -0.08
N ASP A 108 2.12 -11.70 0.25
CA ASP A 108 0.97 -11.47 -0.61
C ASP A 108 0.06 -10.34 -0.10
N GLU A 109 0.48 -9.62 0.95
CA GLU A 109 -0.29 -8.61 1.65
C GLU A 109 0.15 -7.18 1.28
N PHE A 110 -0.84 -6.36 0.95
CA PHE A 110 -0.66 -4.95 0.63
C PHE A 110 -1.59 -4.09 1.47
N THR A 111 -1.21 -2.83 1.69
CA THR A 111 -2.05 -1.85 2.38
C THR A 111 -2.10 -0.55 1.61
N VAL A 112 -3.22 0.16 1.75
CA VAL A 112 -3.39 1.52 1.20
C VAL A 112 -3.91 2.42 2.31
N LEU A 113 -3.15 3.46 2.65
CA LEU A 113 -3.61 4.55 3.50
C LEU A 113 -4.17 5.66 2.62
N LEU A 114 -5.40 6.07 2.89
CA LEU A 114 -6.16 7.07 2.14
C LEU A 114 -6.30 8.34 2.97
N ASP A 115 -5.78 9.45 2.46
CA ASP A 115 -5.81 10.75 3.12
C ASP A 115 -7.18 11.42 2.96
N SER A 116 -7.70 12.00 4.04
CA SER A 116 -8.88 12.88 4.04
C SER A 116 -10.08 12.25 3.31
N ILE A 117 -10.63 11.18 3.88
CA ILE A 117 -11.73 10.41 3.29
C ILE A 117 -12.88 10.24 4.28
N SER A 118 -14.14 10.46 3.85
CA SER A 118 -15.32 10.16 4.66
C SER A 118 -15.67 8.66 4.63
N ASP A 119 -16.56 8.22 5.50
CA ASP A 119 -17.03 6.84 5.54
C ASP A 119 -17.69 6.42 4.21
N GLU A 120 -18.54 7.29 3.64
CA GLU A 120 -19.18 7.03 2.34
C GLU A 120 -18.15 6.92 1.22
N GLN A 121 -17.16 7.83 1.20
CA GLN A 121 -16.10 7.80 0.20
C GLN A 121 -15.20 6.57 0.36
N LEU A 122 -14.96 6.11 1.59
CA LEU A 122 -14.21 4.90 1.86
C LEU A 122 -14.97 3.66 1.36
N ALA A 123 -16.28 3.60 1.58
CA ALA A 123 -17.14 2.52 1.07
C ALA A 123 -17.13 2.47 -0.46
N GLU A 124 -17.27 3.62 -1.13
CA GLU A 124 -17.18 3.74 -2.59
C GLU A 124 -15.79 3.33 -3.10
N LYS A 125 -14.73 3.79 -2.45
CA LYS A 125 -13.34 3.46 -2.79
C LYS A 125 -13.09 1.97 -2.63
N THR A 126 -13.57 1.37 -1.55
CA THR A 126 -13.45 -0.07 -1.31
C THR A 126 -14.15 -0.87 -2.40
N THR A 127 -15.36 -0.48 -2.77
CA THR A 127 -16.15 -1.11 -3.83
C THR A 127 -15.43 -1.02 -5.19
N SER A 128 -14.96 0.17 -5.55
CA SER A 128 -14.21 0.37 -6.79
C SER A 128 -12.90 -0.41 -6.82
N MET A 129 -12.19 -0.48 -5.68
CA MET A 129 -10.96 -1.25 -5.55
C MET A 129 -11.21 -2.76 -5.68
N ARG A 130 -12.27 -3.28 -5.04
CA ARG A 130 -12.70 -4.67 -5.20
C ARG A 130 -13.01 -5.01 -6.65
N ALA A 131 -13.73 -4.13 -7.36
CA ALA A 131 -14.06 -4.33 -8.77
C ALA A 131 -12.80 -4.33 -9.65
N LEU A 132 -11.87 -3.39 -9.43
CA LEU A 132 -10.60 -3.31 -10.15
C LEU A 132 -9.75 -4.58 -9.96
N LEU A 133 -9.73 -5.12 -8.73
CA LEU A 133 -8.85 -6.22 -8.33
C LEU A 133 -9.55 -7.60 -8.35
N LEU A 134 -10.81 -7.68 -8.80
CA LEU A 134 -11.57 -8.94 -8.79
C LEU A 134 -10.94 -10.00 -9.70
N ALA A 135 -10.47 -9.60 -10.88
CA ALA A 135 -9.90 -10.48 -11.90
C ALA A 135 -8.82 -9.72 -12.67
N LEU A 136 -7.77 -9.33 -11.95
CA LEU A 136 -6.69 -8.51 -12.49
C LEU A 136 -5.90 -9.29 -13.55
N PRO A 137 -5.82 -8.84 -14.81
CA PRO A 137 -5.00 -9.48 -15.82
C PRO A 137 -3.53 -9.14 -15.61
N ILE A 138 -2.74 -10.11 -15.22
CA ILE A 138 -1.30 -9.97 -15.02
C ILE A 138 -0.57 -10.54 -16.22
N LYS A 139 0.19 -9.69 -16.91
CA LYS A 139 1.13 -10.11 -17.95
C LYS A 139 2.36 -10.72 -17.28
N THR A 140 2.68 -11.93 -17.66
CA THR A 140 3.87 -12.65 -17.20
C THR A 140 4.79 -12.93 -18.38
N ALA A 141 5.94 -13.54 -18.13
CA ALA A 141 6.80 -14.08 -19.19
C ALA A 141 6.16 -15.24 -19.97
N GLY A 142 5.05 -15.79 -19.44
CA GLY A 142 4.23 -16.84 -20.05
C GLY A 142 2.81 -16.34 -20.38
N PRO A 143 1.77 -17.15 -20.13
CA PRO A 143 0.38 -16.76 -20.37
C PRO A 143 -0.06 -15.63 -19.42
N THR A 144 -0.99 -14.78 -19.87
CA THR A 144 -1.65 -13.82 -19.01
C THR A 144 -2.47 -14.56 -17.96
N LEU A 145 -2.24 -14.23 -16.68
CA LEU A 145 -2.98 -14.79 -15.55
C LEU A 145 -4.08 -13.82 -15.12
N SER A 146 -5.20 -14.36 -14.67
CA SER A 146 -6.25 -13.60 -13.99
C SER A 146 -6.14 -13.86 -12.49
N ILE A 147 -5.82 -12.82 -11.73
CA ILE A 147 -5.60 -12.89 -10.28
C ILE A 147 -6.63 -12.04 -9.57
N GLY A 148 -7.28 -12.62 -8.55
CA GLY A 148 -8.12 -11.89 -7.62
C GLY A 148 -7.31 -11.33 -6.45
N VAL A 149 -7.81 -10.23 -5.89
CA VAL A 149 -7.28 -9.67 -4.62
C VAL A 149 -8.46 -9.44 -3.69
N SER A 150 -8.34 -9.91 -2.47
CA SER A 150 -9.34 -9.68 -1.42
C SER A 150 -9.05 -8.36 -0.71
N VAL A 151 -10.08 -7.55 -0.46
CA VAL A 151 -9.91 -6.19 0.09
C VAL A 151 -10.88 -5.97 1.25
N GLY A 152 -10.32 -5.60 2.41
CA GLY A 152 -11.05 -5.07 3.56
C GLY A 152 -10.72 -3.59 3.77
N SER A 153 -11.58 -2.87 4.48
CA SER A 153 -11.35 -1.45 4.79
C SER A 153 -11.84 -1.10 6.19
N ILE A 154 -11.19 -0.10 6.77
CA ILE A 154 -11.57 0.50 8.04
C ILE A 154 -11.34 2.00 8.02
N LEU A 155 -12.20 2.77 8.67
CA LEU A 155 -12.01 4.19 8.88
C LEU A 155 -11.08 4.43 10.07
N ILE A 156 -10.17 5.39 9.94
CA ILE A 156 -9.29 5.90 11.00
C ILE A 156 -9.82 7.26 11.41
N GLU A 157 -10.19 7.37 12.66
CA GLU A 157 -10.76 8.59 13.25
C GLU A 157 -10.19 8.87 14.64
N SER A 158 -10.65 9.92 15.31
CA SER A 158 -10.15 10.27 16.63
C SER A 158 -10.35 9.12 17.61
N GLY A 159 -9.28 8.71 18.30
CA GLY A 159 -9.25 7.60 19.24
C GLY A 159 -8.83 6.27 18.65
N SER A 160 -8.66 6.16 17.31
CA SER A 160 -8.15 4.96 16.65
C SER A 160 -6.72 4.66 17.11
N LYS A 161 -6.43 3.37 17.35
CA LYS A 161 -5.08 2.88 17.63
C LYS A 161 -4.59 2.01 16.46
N ALA A 162 -3.34 2.17 16.06
CA ALA A 162 -2.81 1.55 14.85
C ALA A 162 -2.96 0.02 14.83
N ASN A 163 -2.70 -0.67 15.94
CA ASN A 163 -2.89 -2.13 16.04
C ASN A 163 -4.36 -2.55 15.88
N GLU A 164 -5.29 -1.83 16.53
CA GLU A 164 -6.73 -2.12 16.44
C GLU A 164 -7.26 -1.88 15.00
N VAL A 165 -6.79 -0.80 14.36
CA VAL A 165 -7.13 -0.46 12.96
C VAL A 165 -6.61 -1.54 12.01
N LEU A 166 -5.37 -1.98 12.19
CA LEU A 166 -4.76 -3.01 11.35
C LEU A 166 -5.50 -4.34 11.46
N ASP A 167 -5.78 -4.78 12.70
CA ASP A 167 -6.50 -6.02 12.98
C ASP A 167 -7.93 -5.98 12.40
N ALA A 168 -8.63 -4.85 12.54
CA ALA A 168 -9.98 -4.69 12.00
C ALA A 168 -10.00 -4.69 10.46
N ALA A 169 -9.01 -4.08 9.81
CA ALA A 169 -8.89 -4.08 8.36
C ALA A 169 -8.58 -5.50 7.81
N ASP A 170 -7.71 -6.25 8.48
CA ASP A 170 -7.42 -7.65 8.16
C ASP A 170 -8.66 -8.53 8.31
N GLN A 171 -9.41 -8.41 9.41
CA GLN A 171 -10.67 -9.15 9.61
C GLN A 171 -11.69 -8.83 8.50
N ALA A 172 -11.82 -7.57 8.10
CA ALA A 172 -12.71 -7.16 7.01
C ALA A 172 -12.25 -7.75 5.65
N MET A 173 -10.96 -7.80 5.40
CA MET A 173 -10.37 -8.45 4.21
C MET A 173 -10.63 -9.95 4.23
N TYR A 174 -10.42 -10.62 5.35
CA TYR A 174 -10.67 -12.05 5.49
C TYR A 174 -12.16 -12.41 5.29
N ALA A 175 -13.08 -11.58 5.79
CA ALA A 175 -14.51 -11.73 5.53
C ALA A 175 -14.82 -11.64 4.03
N HIS A 176 -14.22 -10.68 3.31
CA HIS A 176 -14.35 -10.58 1.86
C HIS A 176 -13.75 -11.81 1.14
N LYS A 177 -12.59 -12.29 1.57
CA LYS A 177 -11.95 -13.50 1.00
C LYS A 177 -12.85 -14.73 1.13
N ARG A 178 -13.46 -14.93 2.31
CA ARG A 178 -14.42 -16.02 2.54
C ARG A 178 -15.69 -15.91 1.71
N SER A 179 -16.18 -14.71 1.43
CA SER A 179 -17.36 -14.54 0.56
C SER A 179 -17.11 -14.93 -0.89
N LYS A 180 -15.85 -14.80 -1.36
CA LYS A 180 -15.42 -15.21 -2.71
C LYS A 180 -15.17 -16.73 -2.81
N TYR A 181 -14.68 -17.32 -1.72
CA TYR A 181 -14.28 -18.73 -1.65
C TYR A 181 -14.89 -19.38 -0.41
N PRO A 182 -16.20 -19.71 -0.46
CA PRO A 182 -16.83 -20.45 0.62
C PRO A 182 -16.15 -21.82 0.78
N ALA A 183 -16.04 -22.29 2.03
CA ALA A 183 -15.38 -23.56 2.39
C ALA A 183 -16.15 -24.77 1.87
#